data_662eae9e022774aecd24502907da3bf2
#
_entry.id   662eae9e022774aecd24502907da3bf2
#
_cell.length_a   1.000
_cell.length_b   1.000
_cell.length_c   1.000
_cell.angle_alpha   90.00
_cell.angle_beta   90.00
_cell.angle_gamma   90.00
#
_symmetry.space_group_name_H-M   'P 1'
#
loop_
_entity.id
_entity.type
_entity.pdbx_description
1 polymer ?
#
loop_
_entity_poly.entity_id
_entity_poly.type
_entity_poly.pdbx_seq_one_letter_code
_entity_poly.pdbx_strand_id
1 'polypeptide(L)'
;MTLVQVKDKEFYLDDFLKQRLDNLKDIVYKKNWDGVFIIDGLERVGKSTLGLSCAYYLSDGNFTVKNVCADGDDAIRKIESFPDKSVLLIDEGSLIFNSRDAMKKEQKKLIKILNVVGQKNMIFIIVLPSFFDLAKSIALRRSKFLLHCYTDNSLVRGRFAYFGEDAKKILYGVGKKNYDSYEYPKRSLNELGRFTDFNPLGEEYFETKRQSLHSALHEDERIKKTDLALRMILHVDKYVFPIPFNKKMRREMLGIDERTYTKYLELATTGGVLATTLS
;
A
#
# COMPACT_ATOMS: atom_id res chain seq x y z
N MET A 1 12.20 12.21 -25.94
CA MET A 1 12.28 10.83 -25.38
C MET A 1 13.66 10.70 -24.77
N THR A 2 13.76 10.64 -23.45
CA THR A 2 15.06 10.53 -22.79
C THR A 2 15.30 9.11 -22.32
N LEU A 3 16.38 8.48 -22.82
CA LEU A 3 16.96 7.31 -22.22
C LEU A 3 17.82 7.76 -21.05
N VAL A 4 17.61 7.16 -19.89
CA VAL A 4 18.40 7.43 -18.68
C VAL A 4 19.25 6.21 -18.35
N GLN A 5 20.52 6.47 -18.05
CA GLN A 5 21.43 5.46 -17.55
C GLN A 5 21.47 5.54 -16.02
N VAL A 6 21.11 4.46 -15.35
CA VAL A 6 21.20 4.33 -13.90
C VAL A 6 21.96 3.02 -13.59
N LYS A 7 23.18 3.14 -13.07
CA LYS A 7 24.14 2.01 -12.94
C LYS A 7 24.31 1.26 -14.26
N ASP A 8 23.99 -0.01 -14.26
CA ASP A 8 24.13 -0.96 -15.39
C ASP A 8 22.88 -1.03 -16.28
N LYS A 9 21.82 -0.29 -15.94
CA LYS A 9 20.54 -0.34 -16.67
C LYS A 9 20.24 0.96 -17.40
N GLU A 10 19.88 0.83 -18.67
CA GLU A 10 19.36 1.91 -19.48
C GLU A 10 17.85 1.71 -19.70
N PHE A 11 17.06 2.75 -19.49
CA PHE A 11 15.62 2.69 -19.70
C PHE A 11 15.02 4.04 -20.04
N TYR A 12 13.83 4.00 -20.63
CA TYR A 12 13.08 5.20 -20.95
C TYR A 12 12.44 5.81 -19.70
N LEU A 13 12.66 7.10 -19.52
CA LEU A 13 11.95 7.92 -18.56
C LEU A 13 11.43 9.16 -19.27
N ASP A 14 10.14 9.47 -19.11
CA ASP A 14 9.53 10.66 -19.68
C ASP A 14 10.23 11.92 -19.19
N ASP A 15 10.53 12.87 -20.08
CA ASP A 15 11.34 14.05 -19.78
C ASP A 15 10.72 14.92 -18.68
N PHE A 16 9.41 15.11 -18.73
CA PHE A 16 8.69 15.86 -17.73
C PHE A 16 8.71 15.11 -16.38
N LEU A 17 8.43 13.81 -16.39
CA LEU A 17 8.48 12.99 -15.19
C LEU A 17 9.89 13.00 -14.58
N LYS A 18 10.94 12.82 -15.39
CA LYS A 18 12.33 12.90 -14.95
C LYS A 18 12.60 14.19 -14.20
N GLN A 19 12.22 15.32 -14.77
CA GLN A 19 12.40 16.64 -14.11
C GLN A 19 11.68 16.71 -12.76
N ARG A 20 10.48 16.11 -12.62
CA ARG A 20 9.74 16.08 -11.36
C ARG A 20 10.42 15.17 -10.33
N LEU A 21 10.95 14.04 -10.75
CA LEU A 21 11.71 13.14 -9.89
C LEU A 21 13.05 13.76 -9.47
N ASP A 22 13.75 14.46 -10.35
CA ASP A 22 14.98 15.21 -10.01
C ASP A 22 14.70 16.29 -8.95
N ASN A 23 13.64 17.06 -9.14
CA ASN A 23 13.20 18.03 -8.13
C ASN A 23 12.88 17.38 -6.79
N LEU A 24 12.25 16.21 -6.80
CA LEU A 24 11.95 15.45 -5.58
C LEU A 24 13.22 14.97 -4.89
N LYS A 25 14.20 14.46 -5.65
CA LYS A 25 15.54 14.10 -5.13
C LYS A 25 16.21 15.30 -4.46
N ASP A 26 16.20 16.45 -5.11
CA ASP A 26 16.79 17.67 -4.57
C ASP A 26 16.12 18.10 -3.25
N ILE A 27 14.81 18.03 -3.17
CA ILE A 27 14.06 18.35 -1.95
C ILE A 27 14.44 17.38 -0.82
N VAL A 28 14.53 16.09 -1.11
CA VAL A 28 14.81 15.06 -0.10
C VAL A 28 16.28 15.06 0.30
N TYR A 29 17.19 14.99 -0.67
CA TYR A 29 18.61 14.82 -0.37
C TYR A 29 19.33 16.10 0.04
N LYS A 30 18.95 17.26 -0.54
CA LYS A 30 19.62 18.54 -0.28
C LYS A 30 18.92 19.39 0.77
N LYS A 31 17.56 19.33 0.85
CA LYS A 31 16.78 20.18 1.77
C LYS A 31 16.26 19.45 2.99
N ASN A 32 16.57 18.15 3.16
CA ASN A 32 16.12 17.31 4.27
C ASN A 32 14.60 17.28 4.47
N TRP A 33 13.86 17.15 3.37
CA TRP A 33 12.41 16.92 3.39
C TRP A 33 12.11 15.47 3.04
N ASP A 34 10.88 15.06 3.28
CA ASP A 34 10.35 13.80 2.78
C ASP A 34 9.67 13.97 1.42
N GLY A 35 9.58 12.87 0.69
CA GLY A 35 8.91 12.82 -0.60
C GLY A 35 7.84 11.72 -0.63
N VAL A 36 6.57 12.09 -0.77
CA VAL A 36 5.50 11.12 -0.93
C VAL A 36 4.77 11.41 -2.24
N PHE A 37 4.55 10.40 -3.07
CA PHE A 37 3.68 10.54 -4.23
C PHE A 37 2.86 9.28 -4.47
N ILE A 38 1.82 9.46 -5.25
CA ILE A 38 0.79 8.46 -5.48
C ILE A 38 0.81 8.05 -6.94
N ILE A 39 0.66 6.76 -7.19
CA ILE A 39 0.40 6.19 -8.51
C ILE A 39 -0.90 5.42 -8.44
N ASP A 40 -1.85 5.75 -9.28
CA ASP A 40 -3.13 5.07 -9.31
C ASP A 40 -3.60 4.72 -10.73
N GLY A 41 -4.77 4.10 -10.83
CA GLY A 41 -5.37 3.67 -12.09
C GLY A 41 -6.00 2.29 -11.97
N LEU A 42 -6.72 1.88 -12.99
CA LEU A 42 -7.38 0.57 -13.06
C LEU A 42 -6.37 -0.59 -12.95
N GLU A 43 -6.87 -1.79 -12.77
CA GLU A 43 -6.04 -2.99 -12.79
C GLU A 43 -5.35 -3.17 -14.13
N ARG A 44 -4.12 -3.73 -14.10
CA ARG A 44 -3.31 -4.09 -15.28
C ARG A 44 -2.91 -2.93 -16.22
N VAL A 45 -3.07 -1.68 -15.83
CA VAL A 45 -2.62 -0.51 -16.62
C VAL A 45 -1.11 -0.22 -16.52
N GLY A 46 -0.37 -0.93 -15.64
CA GLY A 46 1.08 -0.77 -15.48
C GLY A 46 1.52 0.09 -14.30
N LYS A 47 0.67 0.33 -13.30
CA LYS A 47 0.97 1.11 -12.08
C LYS A 47 2.26 0.66 -11.39
N SER A 48 2.36 -0.64 -11.09
CA SER A 48 3.52 -1.22 -10.40
C SER A 48 4.79 -1.03 -11.21
N THR A 49 4.72 -1.23 -12.53
CA THR A 49 5.87 -1.02 -13.44
C THR A 49 6.36 0.43 -13.40
N LEU A 50 5.44 1.42 -13.48
CA LEU A 50 5.80 2.82 -13.35
C LEU A 50 6.38 3.12 -11.96
N GLY A 51 5.81 2.55 -10.90
CA GLY A 51 6.30 2.70 -9.53
C GLY A 51 7.72 2.17 -9.36
N LEU A 52 8.00 0.98 -9.88
CA LEU A 52 9.32 0.35 -9.84
C LEU A 52 10.36 1.16 -10.63
N SER A 53 10.01 1.65 -11.82
CA SER A 53 10.86 2.51 -12.63
C SER A 53 11.22 3.81 -11.90
N CYS A 54 10.22 4.48 -11.30
CA CYS A 54 10.44 5.67 -10.50
C CYS A 54 11.30 5.40 -9.26
N ALA A 55 11.03 4.30 -8.55
CA ALA A 55 11.77 3.91 -7.36
C ALA A 55 13.25 3.62 -7.66
N TYR A 56 13.51 2.91 -8.75
CA TYR A 56 14.87 2.61 -9.19
C TYR A 56 15.64 3.89 -9.57
N TYR A 57 14.99 4.80 -10.31
CA TYR A 57 15.58 6.10 -10.65
C TYR A 57 15.87 6.94 -9.40
N LEU A 58 14.92 7.05 -8.49
CA LEU A 58 15.03 7.86 -7.27
C LEU A 58 16.10 7.35 -6.30
N SER A 59 16.36 6.05 -6.28
CA SER A 59 17.36 5.40 -5.43
C SER A 59 18.75 5.30 -6.05
N ASP A 60 18.99 5.91 -7.22
CA ASP A 60 20.22 5.76 -7.98
C ASP A 60 20.59 4.28 -8.22
N GLY A 61 19.56 3.47 -8.52
CA GLY A 61 19.73 2.04 -8.80
C GLY A 61 19.94 1.15 -7.57
N ASN A 62 19.74 1.67 -6.35
CA ASN A 62 19.87 0.86 -5.12
C ASN A 62 18.53 0.24 -4.66
N PHE A 63 17.50 0.28 -5.51
CA PHE A 63 16.19 -0.30 -5.22
C PHE A 63 16.19 -1.82 -5.44
N THR A 64 15.71 -2.55 -4.44
CA THR A 64 15.62 -4.03 -4.45
C THR A 64 14.23 -4.47 -3.98
N VAL A 65 13.91 -5.75 -4.07
CA VAL A 65 12.64 -6.30 -3.54
C VAL A 65 12.45 -6.02 -2.04
N LYS A 66 13.53 -5.83 -1.29
CA LYS A 66 13.46 -5.46 0.14
C LYS A 66 12.82 -4.09 0.36
N ASN A 67 12.88 -3.21 -0.63
CA ASN A 67 12.29 -1.87 -0.59
C ASN A 67 10.79 -1.87 -0.94
N VAL A 68 10.25 -2.98 -1.43
CA VAL A 68 8.83 -3.14 -1.74
C VAL A 68 8.10 -3.62 -0.50
N CYS A 69 7.13 -2.86 -0.02
CA CYS A 69 6.32 -3.19 1.15
C CYS A 69 5.10 -4.01 0.73
N ALA A 70 4.87 -5.14 1.39
CA ALA A 70 3.73 -6.01 1.12
C ALA A 70 2.42 -5.45 1.68
N ASP A 71 2.49 -4.82 2.86
CA ASP A 71 1.35 -4.23 3.56
C ASP A 71 1.80 -3.08 4.49
N GLY A 72 0.86 -2.51 5.25
CA GLY A 72 1.14 -1.41 6.17
C GLY A 72 2.04 -1.80 7.35
N ASP A 73 1.93 -3.01 7.87
CA ASP A 73 2.77 -3.48 8.99
C ASP A 73 4.20 -3.77 8.51
N ASP A 74 4.35 -4.31 7.32
CA ASP A 74 5.65 -4.49 6.66
C ASP A 74 6.30 -3.13 6.35
N ALA A 75 5.52 -2.14 5.89
CA ALA A 75 6.00 -0.79 5.67
C ALA A 75 6.56 -0.16 6.95
N ILE A 76 5.89 -0.32 8.10
CA ILE A 76 6.37 0.19 9.39
C ILE A 76 7.72 -0.45 9.73
N ARG A 77 7.82 -1.79 9.68
CA ARG A 77 9.07 -2.52 9.97
C ARG A 77 10.21 -2.06 9.06
N LYS A 78 9.96 -1.91 7.77
CA LYS A 78 10.98 -1.49 6.79
C LYS A 78 11.41 -0.04 7.00
N ILE A 79 10.48 0.87 7.25
CA ILE A 79 10.82 2.25 7.57
C ILE A 79 11.73 2.34 8.80
N GLU A 80 11.49 1.53 9.84
CA GLU A 80 12.32 1.50 11.03
C GLU A 80 13.74 0.97 10.74
N SER A 81 13.85 -0.06 9.89
CA SER A 81 15.11 -0.75 9.62
C SER A 81 15.96 -0.13 8.51
N PHE A 82 15.34 0.59 7.57
CA PHE A 82 16.07 1.22 6.46
C PHE A 82 16.76 2.52 6.90
N PRO A 83 17.91 2.86 6.28
CA PRO A 83 18.57 4.13 6.54
C PRO A 83 17.74 5.33 6.09
N ASP A 84 18.04 6.48 6.64
CA ASP A 84 17.42 7.75 6.22
C ASP A 84 17.61 7.99 4.72
N LYS A 85 16.67 8.72 4.13
CA LYS A 85 16.65 9.04 2.69
C LYS A 85 16.50 7.83 1.76
N SER A 86 16.08 6.68 2.28
CA SER A 86 15.77 5.52 1.46
C SER A 86 14.48 5.72 0.65
N VAL A 87 14.36 4.96 -0.43
CA VAL A 87 13.15 4.89 -1.27
C VAL A 87 12.40 3.62 -0.93
N LEU A 88 11.14 3.71 -0.59
CA LEU A 88 10.24 2.59 -0.34
C LEU A 88 9.00 2.69 -1.24
N LEU A 89 8.48 1.54 -1.62
CA LEU A 89 7.25 1.43 -2.42
C LEU A 89 6.28 0.47 -1.76
N ILE A 90 5.05 0.90 -1.54
CA ILE A 90 3.95 0.03 -1.21
C ILE A 90 3.12 -0.21 -2.49
N ASP A 91 3.07 -1.48 -2.91
CA ASP A 91 2.36 -1.87 -4.11
C ASP A 91 1.07 -2.59 -3.77
N GLU A 92 -0.01 -2.11 -4.39
CA GLU A 92 -1.37 -2.53 -4.09
C GLU A 92 -1.71 -2.42 -2.60
N GLY A 93 -1.95 -1.21 -2.15
CA GLY A 93 -2.72 -0.95 -0.94
C GLY A 93 -4.13 -1.57 -0.95
N SER A 94 -4.44 -2.44 -1.93
CA SER A 94 -5.73 -3.11 -2.10
C SER A 94 -6.01 -4.20 -1.07
N LEU A 95 -4.98 -4.79 -0.46
CA LEU A 95 -5.13 -5.63 0.74
C LEU A 95 -5.60 -4.81 1.96
N ILE A 96 -5.64 -3.50 1.81
CA ILE A 96 -5.91 -2.51 2.83
C ILE A 96 -7.41 -2.12 2.88
N PHE A 97 -8.23 -2.41 1.83
CA PHE A 97 -9.52 -1.73 1.66
C PHE A 97 -10.77 -2.62 1.54
N ASN A 98 -10.74 -3.84 2.05
CA ASN A 98 -11.86 -4.80 1.89
C ASN A 98 -13.12 -4.50 2.73
N SER A 99 -13.11 -3.54 3.65
CA SER A 99 -14.30 -3.07 4.37
C SER A 99 -14.15 -1.63 4.86
N ARG A 100 -15.29 -0.93 5.10
CA ARG A 100 -15.27 0.46 5.60
C ARG A 100 -14.49 0.61 6.93
N ASP A 101 -14.52 -0.37 7.78
CA ASP A 101 -13.83 -0.35 9.08
C ASP A 101 -12.36 -0.75 8.96
N ALA A 102 -12.03 -1.71 8.11
CA ALA A 102 -10.67 -2.00 7.71
C ALA A 102 -10.02 -0.77 7.07
N MET A 103 -10.72 -0.10 6.16
CA MET A 103 -10.25 1.14 5.51
C MET A 103 -9.90 2.24 6.52
N LYS A 104 -10.70 2.45 7.57
CA LYS A 104 -10.40 3.44 8.63
C LYS A 104 -9.15 3.07 9.44
N LYS A 105 -8.97 1.79 9.77
CA LYS A 105 -7.84 1.27 10.52
C LYS A 105 -6.54 1.43 9.72
N GLU A 106 -6.58 1.07 8.45
CA GLU A 106 -5.42 1.16 7.55
C GLU A 106 -5.05 2.60 7.20
N GLN A 107 -6.03 3.48 7.00
CA GLN A 107 -5.74 4.91 6.84
C GLN A 107 -5.03 5.49 8.07
N LYS A 108 -5.38 5.05 9.29
CA LYS A 108 -4.65 5.44 10.50
C LYS A 108 -3.22 4.90 10.50
N LYS A 109 -3.01 3.66 10.03
CA LYS A 109 -1.66 3.09 9.86
C LYS A 109 -0.86 3.91 8.84
N LEU A 110 -1.44 4.19 7.67
CA LEU A 110 -0.77 4.97 6.63
C LEU A 110 -0.38 6.37 7.13
N ILE A 111 -1.23 7.04 7.92
CA ILE A 111 -0.86 8.32 8.56
C ILE A 111 0.35 8.15 9.47
N LYS A 112 0.41 7.10 10.29
CA LYS A 112 1.57 6.82 11.15
C LYS A 112 2.83 6.57 10.32
N ILE A 113 2.74 5.75 9.28
CA ILE A 113 3.82 5.49 8.33
C ILE A 113 4.37 6.81 7.77
N LEU A 114 3.49 7.66 7.25
CA LEU A 114 3.88 8.93 6.65
C LEU A 114 4.53 9.89 7.65
N ASN A 115 4.16 9.85 8.93
CA ASN A 115 4.83 10.65 9.95
C ASN A 115 6.27 10.18 10.19
N VAL A 116 6.53 8.87 10.21
CA VAL A 116 7.89 8.32 10.36
C VAL A 116 8.72 8.55 9.11
N VAL A 117 8.12 8.40 7.91
CA VAL A 117 8.74 8.76 6.63
C VAL A 117 9.27 10.19 6.65
N GLY A 118 8.46 11.13 7.21
CA GLY A 118 8.86 12.53 7.35
C GLY A 118 10.07 12.73 8.29
N GLN A 119 10.16 11.97 9.37
CA GLN A 119 11.29 12.07 10.32
C GLN A 119 12.61 11.55 9.73
N LYS A 120 12.54 10.55 8.84
CA LYS A 120 13.71 9.94 8.17
C LYS A 120 14.02 10.55 6.80
N ASN A 121 13.28 11.57 6.37
CA ASN A 121 13.44 12.20 5.06
C ASN A 121 13.43 11.17 3.91
N MET A 122 12.54 10.18 3.96
CA MET A 122 12.47 9.11 2.98
C MET A 122 11.58 9.49 1.78
N ILE A 123 11.74 8.78 0.69
CA ILE A 123 10.80 8.81 -0.44
C ILE A 123 9.87 7.61 -0.31
N PHE A 124 8.56 7.86 -0.30
CA PHE A 124 7.55 6.83 -0.18
C PHE A 124 6.57 6.87 -1.36
N ILE A 125 6.53 5.79 -2.13
CA ILE A 125 5.69 5.65 -3.31
C ILE A 125 4.48 4.79 -2.94
N ILE A 126 3.28 5.31 -3.16
CA ILE A 126 2.03 4.61 -2.85
C ILE A 126 1.35 4.24 -4.17
N VAL A 127 1.23 2.94 -4.45
CA VAL A 127 0.50 2.42 -5.60
C VAL A 127 -0.85 1.88 -5.14
N LEU A 128 -1.95 2.31 -5.76
CA LEU A 128 -3.31 1.94 -5.36
C LEU A 128 -4.29 1.95 -6.56
N PRO A 129 -5.45 1.33 -6.43
CA PRO A 129 -6.44 1.31 -7.51
C PRO A 129 -7.08 2.67 -7.79
N SER A 130 -7.38 3.45 -6.75
CA SER A 130 -8.06 4.74 -6.88
C SER A 130 -7.54 5.78 -5.90
N PHE A 131 -7.16 6.94 -6.41
CA PHE A 131 -6.77 8.11 -5.61
C PHE A 131 -7.89 8.58 -4.66
N PHE A 132 -9.13 8.40 -5.06
CA PHE A 132 -10.30 8.85 -4.30
C PHE A 132 -10.58 8.01 -3.05
N ASP A 133 -9.98 6.82 -2.94
CA ASP A 133 -10.08 5.96 -1.76
C ASP A 133 -9.23 6.46 -0.59
N LEU A 134 -8.25 7.33 -0.87
CA LEU A 134 -7.40 7.89 0.17
C LEU A 134 -8.11 8.94 1.02
N ALA A 135 -7.75 8.99 2.31
CA ALA A 135 -8.14 10.09 3.16
C ALA A 135 -7.62 11.41 2.61
N LYS A 136 -8.44 12.46 2.69
CA LYS A 136 -8.13 13.81 2.21
C LYS A 136 -6.78 14.34 2.71
N SER A 137 -6.40 14.02 3.95
CA SER A 137 -5.12 14.41 4.54
C SER A 137 -3.93 13.79 3.82
N ILE A 138 -4.02 12.53 3.40
CA ILE A 138 -2.98 11.82 2.67
C ILE A 138 -2.96 12.31 1.23
N ALA A 139 -4.11 12.24 0.56
CA ALA A 139 -4.25 12.59 -0.84
C ALA A 139 -3.78 14.02 -1.16
N LEU A 140 -4.13 15.00 -0.31
CA LEU A 140 -3.90 16.42 -0.61
C LEU A 140 -2.75 17.06 0.14
N ARG A 141 -2.47 16.64 1.38
CA ARG A 141 -1.48 17.32 2.23
C ARG A 141 -0.12 16.62 2.26
N ARG A 142 -0.13 15.27 2.25
CA ARG A 142 1.11 14.50 2.37
C ARG A 142 1.74 14.17 1.03
N SER A 143 0.94 13.88 0.00
CA SER A 143 1.49 13.58 -1.31
C SER A 143 1.83 14.84 -2.10
N LYS A 144 2.97 14.82 -2.79
CA LYS A 144 3.46 15.93 -3.63
C LYS A 144 2.72 15.99 -4.97
N PHE A 145 2.52 14.84 -5.60
CA PHE A 145 1.82 14.71 -6.88
C PHE A 145 1.15 13.35 -7.02
N LEU A 146 0.34 13.22 -8.05
CA LEU A 146 -0.34 11.99 -8.46
C LEU A 146 0.03 11.67 -9.91
N LEU A 147 0.35 10.41 -10.18
CA LEU A 147 0.46 9.83 -11.51
C LEU A 147 -0.72 8.88 -11.72
N HIS A 148 -1.66 9.25 -12.57
CA HIS A 148 -2.80 8.43 -12.94
C HIS A 148 -2.47 7.60 -14.18
N CYS A 149 -2.30 6.28 -14.02
CA CYS A 149 -2.06 5.36 -15.13
C CYS A 149 -3.37 5.01 -15.84
N TYR A 150 -3.35 5.07 -17.14
CA TYR A 150 -4.53 4.74 -17.96
C TYR A 150 -4.12 4.06 -19.27
N THR A 151 -5.09 3.47 -19.94
CA THR A 151 -4.97 2.95 -21.31
C THR A 151 -5.77 3.81 -22.28
N ASP A 152 -5.40 3.80 -23.55
CA ASP A 152 -6.26 4.34 -24.59
C ASP A 152 -7.41 3.37 -24.96
N ASN A 153 -8.23 3.77 -25.92
CA ASN A 153 -9.36 2.95 -26.39
C ASN A 153 -8.93 1.59 -26.99
N SER A 154 -7.68 1.46 -27.39
CA SER A 154 -7.08 0.22 -27.90
C SER A 154 -6.43 -0.61 -26.80
N LEU A 155 -6.65 -0.28 -25.51
CA LEU A 155 -6.06 -0.91 -24.33
C LEU A 155 -4.52 -0.89 -24.32
N VAL A 156 -3.90 0.04 -25.03
CA VAL A 156 -2.44 0.21 -25.03
C VAL A 156 -2.02 0.82 -23.70
N ARG A 157 -1.13 0.13 -22.99
CA ARG A 157 -0.55 0.52 -21.70
C ARG A 157 0.58 1.55 -21.88
N GLY A 158 1.13 2.01 -20.77
CA GLY A 158 2.30 2.87 -20.78
C GLY A 158 1.99 4.35 -20.89
N ARG A 159 0.83 4.78 -20.41
CA ARG A 159 0.40 6.18 -20.35
C ARG A 159 0.09 6.60 -18.93
N PHE A 160 0.45 7.83 -18.58
CA PHE A 160 0.07 8.44 -17.31
C PHE A 160 -0.35 9.89 -17.49
N ALA A 161 -1.20 10.35 -16.59
CA ALA A 161 -1.56 11.76 -16.41
C ALA A 161 -0.93 12.23 -15.09
N TYR A 162 -0.24 13.38 -15.13
CA TYR A 162 0.38 13.99 -13.95
C TYR A 162 -0.54 15.08 -13.39
N PHE A 163 -0.76 15.00 -12.08
CA PHE A 163 -1.48 16.01 -11.31
C PHE A 163 -0.58 16.53 -10.19
N GLY A 164 -0.15 17.77 -10.29
CA GLY A 164 0.58 18.47 -9.25
C GLY A 164 -0.31 18.83 -8.06
N GLU A 165 0.22 19.58 -7.11
CA GLU A 165 -0.44 19.85 -5.83
C GLU A 165 -1.81 20.50 -5.99
N ASP A 166 -1.94 21.56 -6.79
CA ASP A 166 -3.22 22.24 -6.97
C ASP A 166 -4.18 21.47 -7.88
N ALA A 167 -3.65 20.83 -8.92
CA ALA A 167 -4.43 19.95 -9.80
C ALA A 167 -5.07 18.80 -9.01
N LYS A 168 -4.36 18.18 -8.07
CA LYS A 168 -4.91 17.15 -7.18
C LYS A 168 -6.05 17.66 -6.30
N LYS A 169 -5.93 18.88 -5.77
CA LYS A 169 -6.98 19.48 -4.93
C LYS A 169 -8.28 19.64 -5.73
N ILE A 170 -8.16 20.13 -6.94
CA ILE A 170 -9.31 20.31 -7.85
C ILE A 170 -9.88 18.93 -8.25
N LEU A 171 -9.02 18.00 -8.68
CA LEU A 171 -9.41 16.63 -9.02
C LEU A 171 -10.16 15.95 -7.87
N TYR A 172 -9.61 15.97 -6.66
CA TYR A 172 -10.25 15.35 -5.50
C TYR A 172 -11.60 15.97 -5.16
N GLY A 173 -11.71 17.31 -5.26
CA GLY A 173 -12.94 18.02 -4.92
C GLY A 173 -14.06 17.80 -5.94
N VAL A 174 -13.73 17.78 -7.22
CA VAL A 174 -14.70 17.64 -8.31
C VAL A 174 -14.88 16.20 -8.75
N GLY A 175 -13.79 15.45 -8.93
CA GLY A 175 -13.82 14.06 -9.38
C GLY A 175 -14.58 13.15 -8.41
N LYS A 176 -14.35 13.32 -7.11
CA LYS A 176 -15.07 12.54 -6.08
C LYS A 176 -16.58 12.78 -6.06
N LYS A 177 -17.03 13.97 -6.45
CA LYS A 177 -18.46 14.28 -6.60
C LYS A 177 -19.05 13.73 -7.89
N ASN A 178 -18.22 13.40 -8.87
CA ASN A 178 -18.61 12.88 -10.18
C ASN A 178 -18.18 11.42 -10.34
N TYR A 179 -18.56 10.56 -9.40
CA TYR A 179 -18.32 9.12 -9.44
C TYR A 179 -16.83 8.75 -9.57
N ASP A 180 -15.97 9.47 -8.84
CA ASP A 180 -14.51 9.25 -8.85
C ASP A 180 -13.88 9.39 -10.26
N SER A 181 -14.39 10.35 -11.03
CA SER A 181 -13.96 10.60 -12.40
C SER A 181 -12.65 11.38 -12.46
N TYR A 182 -11.72 10.93 -13.30
CA TYR A 182 -10.46 11.61 -13.64
C TYR A 182 -10.61 12.59 -14.84
N GLU A 183 -11.73 12.55 -15.53
CA GLU A 183 -12.00 13.43 -16.66
C GLU A 183 -12.41 14.83 -16.23
N TYR A 184 -12.81 15.04 -14.98
CA TYR A 184 -13.25 16.31 -14.45
C TYR A 184 -12.37 16.80 -13.30
N PRO A 185 -11.98 18.08 -13.32
CA PRO A 185 -12.11 19.02 -14.45
C PRO A 185 -10.96 18.85 -15.44
N LYS A 186 -11.23 18.89 -16.73
CA LYS A 186 -10.21 18.79 -17.81
C LYS A 186 -9.06 19.81 -17.66
N ARG A 187 -9.27 20.91 -16.97
CA ARG A 187 -8.28 21.97 -16.73
C ARG A 187 -7.33 21.69 -15.56
N SER A 188 -7.54 20.63 -14.79
CA SER A 188 -6.65 20.32 -13.64
C SER A 188 -5.44 19.47 -14.02
N LEU A 189 -5.48 18.84 -15.19
CA LEU A 189 -4.35 18.07 -15.69
C LEU A 189 -3.15 18.99 -15.99
N ASN A 190 -1.97 18.64 -15.47
CA ASN A 190 -0.76 19.40 -15.74
C ASN A 190 -0.01 18.87 -16.96
N GLU A 191 0.10 17.54 -17.12
CA GLU A 191 0.86 16.93 -18.21
C GLU A 191 0.39 15.50 -18.47
N LEU A 192 0.60 15.03 -19.70
CA LEU A 192 0.44 13.64 -20.12
C LEU A 192 1.80 13.07 -20.49
N GLY A 193 2.11 11.89 -20.01
CA GLY A 193 3.39 11.26 -20.27
C GLY A 193 3.25 9.78 -20.64
N ARG A 194 4.38 9.19 -20.97
CA ARG A 194 4.51 7.77 -21.33
C ARG A 194 5.54 7.07 -20.46
N PHE A 195 5.39 5.76 -20.32
CA PHE A 195 6.36 4.88 -19.69
C PHE A 195 6.42 3.53 -20.43
N THR A 196 7.50 2.80 -20.23
CA THR A 196 7.70 1.47 -20.80
C THR A 196 7.42 0.39 -19.76
N ASP A 197 7.54 -0.85 -20.16
CA ASP A 197 7.43 -2.04 -19.30
C ASP A 197 8.72 -2.35 -18.51
N PHE A 198 9.61 -1.36 -18.35
CA PHE A 198 10.85 -1.53 -17.60
C PHE A 198 10.59 -1.93 -16.16
N ASN A 199 11.01 -3.14 -15.80
CA ASN A 199 11.00 -3.66 -14.44
C ASN A 199 12.44 -3.90 -13.97
N PRO A 200 12.98 -3.06 -13.08
CA PRO A 200 14.36 -3.21 -12.61
C PRO A 200 14.59 -4.46 -11.75
N LEU A 201 13.54 -5.05 -11.17
CA LEU A 201 13.61 -6.20 -10.28
C LEU A 201 13.34 -7.54 -10.99
N GLY A 202 12.88 -7.51 -12.26
CA GLY A 202 12.61 -8.72 -13.04
C GLY A 202 11.56 -9.64 -12.40
N GLU A 203 11.78 -10.95 -12.54
CA GLU A 203 10.88 -11.99 -12.01
C GLU A 203 10.85 -12.03 -10.47
N GLU A 204 11.93 -11.67 -9.78
CA GLU A 204 12.01 -11.68 -8.31
C GLU A 204 10.88 -10.87 -7.66
N TYR A 205 10.52 -9.75 -8.27
CA TYR A 205 9.38 -8.94 -7.81
C TYR A 205 8.05 -9.70 -7.89
N PHE A 206 7.78 -10.36 -9.01
CA PHE A 206 6.51 -11.09 -9.19
C PHE A 206 6.43 -12.32 -8.29
N GLU A 207 7.54 -13.00 -8.06
CA GLU A 207 7.61 -14.13 -7.14
C GLU A 207 7.35 -13.69 -5.70
N THR A 208 8.00 -12.63 -5.25
CA THR A 208 7.80 -12.06 -3.91
C THR A 208 6.35 -11.62 -3.72
N LYS A 209 5.75 -10.97 -4.73
CA LYS A 209 4.35 -10.53 -4.68
C LYS A 209 3.40 -11.74 -4.61
N ARG A 210 3.62 -12.78 -5.40
CA ARG A 210 2.82 -14.02 -5.34
C ARG A 210 2.91 -14.70 -3.97
N GLN A 211 4.10 -14.81 -3.41
CA GLN A 211 4.31 -15.39 -2.07
C GLN A 211 3.59 -14.59 -0.98
N SER A 212 3.64 -13.26 -1.03
CA SER A 212 2.94 -12.39 -0.08
C SER A 212 1.42 -12.55 -0.15
N LEU A 213 0.86 -12.62 -1.36
CA LEU A 213 -0.58 -12.85 -1.58
C LEU A 213 -1.01 -14.24 -1.07
N HIS A 214 -0.24 -15.28 -1.37
CA HIS A 214 -0.49 -16.63 -0.87
C HIS A 214 -0.47 -16.69 0.66
N SER A 215 0.52 -16.08 1.26
CA SER A 215 0.65 -16.04 2.73
C SER A 215 -0.53 -15.33 3.38
N ALA A 216 -0.97 -14.20 2.81
CA ALA A 216 -2.12 -13.45 3.31
C ALA A 216 -3.43 -14.24 3.21
N LEU A 217 -3.67 -14.94 2.10
CA LEU A 217 -4.87 -15.78 1.92
C LEU A 217 -4.91 -16.93 2.95
N HIS A 218 -3.79 -17.61 3.15
CA HIS A 218 -3.71 -18.72 4.11
C HIS A 218 -3.79 -18.25 5.56
N GLU A 219 -3.25 -17.09 5.89
CA GLU A 219 -3.37 -16.51 7.24
C GLU A 219 -4.83 -16.14 7.54
N ASP A 220 -5.53 -15.52 6.60
CA ASP A 220 -6.96 -15.17 6.74
C ASP A 220 -7.84 -16.41 6.92
N GLU A 221 -7.61 -17.48 6.17
CA GLU A 221 -8.35 -18.73 6.33
C GLU A 221 -8.07 -19.39 7.69
N ARG A 222 -6.82 -19.40 8.13
CA ARG A 222 -6.40 -19.97 9.43
C ARG A 222 -7.01 -19.19 10.58
N ILE A 223 -7.03 -17.86 10.50
CA ILE A 223 -7.65 -17.00 11.51
C ILE A 223 -9.17 -17.27 11.59
N LYS A 224 -9.86 -17.35 10.44
CA LYS A 224 -11.30 -17.61 10.40
C LYS A 224 -11.64 -18.98 10.99
N LYS A 225 -10.90 -20.04 10.65
CA LYS A 225 -11.10 -21.39 11.20
C LYS A 225 -10.86 -21.45 12.71
N THR A 226 -9.81 -20.77 13.19
CA THR A 226 -9.47 -20.75 14.61
C THR A 226 -10.46 -19.90 15.41
N ASP A 227 -10.92 -18.77 14.88
CA ASP A 227 -11.96 -17.94 15.50
C ASP A 227 -13.28 -18.72 15.64
N LEU A 228 -13.68 -19.42 14.59
CA LEU A 228 -14.88 -20.27 14.63
C LEU A 228 -14.74 -21.39 15.69
N ALA A 229 -13.59 -22.07 15.74
CA ALA A 229 -13.33 -23.14 16.72
C ALA A 229 -13.33 -22.59 18.15
N LEU A 230 -12.72 -21.43 18.40
CA LEU A 230 -12.74 -20.74 19.68
C LEU A 230 -14.18 -20.38 20.12
N ARG A 231 -14.99 -19.84 19.22
CA ARG A 231 -16.40 -19.53 19.50
C ARG A 231 -17.20 -20.79 19.83
N MET A 232 -17.00 -21.87 19.09
CA MET A 232 -17.65 -23.15 19.37
C MET A 232 -17.27 -23.69 20.74
N ILE A 233 -15.99 -23.66 21.10
CA ILE A 233 -15.52 -24.13 22.42
C ILE A 233 -16.06 -23.27 23.56
N LEU A 234 -16.05 -21.93 23.38
CA LEU A 234 -16.61 -21.01 24.40
C LEU A 234 -18.12 -21.19 24.56
N HIS A 235 -18.82 -21.47 23.45
CA HIS A 235 -20.25 -21.77 23.50
C HIS A 235 -20.54 -23.08 24.26
N VAL A 236 -19.77 -24.13 23.96
CA VAL A 236 -19.86 -25.42 24.64
C VAL A 236 -19.53 -25.27 26.13
N ASP A 237 -18.47 -24.54 26.51
CA ASP A 237 -18.15 -24.21 27.90
C ASP A 237 -19.34 -23.58 28.64
N LYS A 238 -20.04 -22.66 28.00
CA LYS A 238 -21.11 -21.90 28.65
C LYS A 238 -22.41 -22.70 28.79
N TYR A 239 -22.75 -23.54 27.81
CA TYR A 239 -24.11 -24.12 27.71
C TYR A 239 -24.17 -25.64 27.87
N VAL A 240 -23.05 -26.35 27.73
CA VAL A 240 -23.04 -27.81 27.69
C VAL A 240 -22.35 -28.43 28.90
N PHE A 241 -21.38 -27.79 29.49
CA PHE A 241 -20.61 -28.33 30.60
C PHE A 241 -20.77 -27.50 31.90
N PRO A 242 -20.98 -28.16 33.04
CA PRO A 242 -21.07 -27.50 34.34
C PRO A 242 -19.73 -26.92 34.83
N ILE A 243 -18.60 -27.36 34.25
CA ILE A 243 -17.24 -26.85 34.52
C ILE A 243 -16.64 -26.34 33.23
N PRO A 244 -16.35 -25.03 33.10
CA PRO A 244 -15.79 -24.49 31.89
C PRO A 244 -14.39 -25.04 31.61
N PHE A 245 -14.08 -25.30 30.33
CA PHE A 245 -12.77 -25.72 29.90
C PHE A 245 -11.70 -24.68 30.28
N ASN A 246 -10.63 -25.15 30.95
CA ASN A 246 -9.51 -24.27 31.23
C ASN A 246 -8.69 -23.99 29.96
N LYS A 247 -7.84 -22.96 30.01
CA LYS A 247 -7.02 -22.51 28.87
C LYS A 247 -6.19 -23.64 28.24
N LYS A 248 -5.68 -24.57 29.06
CA LYS A 248 -4.88 -25.70 28.57
C LYS A 248 -5.72 -26.66 27.74
N MET A 249 -6.89 -27.06 28.23
CA MET A 249 -7.79 -27.96 27.51
C MET A 249 -8.25 -27.36 26.17
N ARG A 250 -8.56 -26.08 26.14
CA ARG A 250 -8.95 -25.37 24.90
C ARG A 250 -7.83 -25.39 23.87
N ARG A 251 -6.60 -25.19 24.30
CA ARG A 251 -5.43 -25.26 23.41
C ARG A 251 -5.23 -26.65 22.83
N GLU A 252 -5.32 -27.68 23.66
CA GLU A 252 -5.20 -29.09 23.26
C GLU A 252 -6.29 -29.46 22.23
N MET A 253 -7.53 -29.04 22.45
CA MET A 253 -8.62 -29.26 21.52
C MET A 253 -8.42 -28.56 20.18
N LEU A 254 -7.81 -27.37 20.17
CA LEU A 254 -7.50 -26.62 18.95
C LEU A 254 -6.20 -27.08 18.27
N GLY A 255 -5.38 -27.89 18.95
CA GLY A 255 -4.06 -28.32 18.46
C GLY A 255 -3.08 -27.17 18.24
N ILE A 256 -3.15 -26.11 19.08
CA ILE A 256 -2.31 -24.92 18.96
C ILE A 256 -1.49 -24.66 20.22
N ASP A 257 -0.34 -24.01 20.07
CA ASP A 257 0.52 -23.62 21.18
C ASP A 257 -0.08 -22.43 21.96
N GLU A 258 0.50 -22.14 23.14
CA GLU A 258 0.00 -21.09 24.04
C GLU A 258 0.11 -19.68 23.45
N ARG A 259 1.18 -19.40 22.72
CA ARG A 259 1.42 -18.10 22.09
C ARG A 259 0.39 -17.82 21.00
N THR A 260 0.12 -18.81 20.17
CA THR A 260 -0.89 -18.75 19.12
C THR A 260 -2.29 -18.60 19.71
N TYR A 261 -2.62 -19.38 20.75
CA TYR A 261 -3.92 -19.28 21.44
C TYR A 261 -4.15 -17.88 22.02
N THR A 262 -3.17 -17.31 22.71
CA THR A 262 -3.27 -15.97 23.30
C THR A 262 -3.45 -14.91 22.21
N LYS A 263 -2.66 -14.98 21.14
CA LYS A 263 -2.80 -14.07 19.99
C LYS A 263 -4.21 -14.10 19.39
N TYR A 264 -4.77 -15.27 19.19
CA TYR A 264 -6.11 -15.40 18.61
C TYR A 264 -7.23 -15.02 19.57
N LEU A 265 -7.05 -15.26 20.87
CA LEU A 265 -8.01 -14.82 21.89
C LEU A 265 -8.07 -13.28 21.96
N GLU A 266 -6.92 -12.61 21.91
CA GLU A 266 -6.82 -11.14 21.84
C GLU A 266 -7.49 -10.59 20.58
N LEU A 267 -7.27 -11.23 19.43
CA LEU A 267 -7.91 -10.84 18.18
C LEU A 267 -9.44 -11.00 18.23
N ALA A 268 -9.93 -12.10 18.82
CA ALA A 268 -11.36 -12.35 18.97
C ALA A 268 -12.03 -11.36 19.93
N THR A 269 -11.34 -10.95 21.01
CA THR A 269 -11.85 -9.99 22.00
C THR A 269 -11.76 -8.53 21.51
N THR A 270 -10.71 -8.17 20.78
CA THR A 270 -10.53 -6.80 20.24
C THR A 270 -11.33 -6.53 18.96
N GLY A 271 -11.72 -7.57 18.23
CA GLY A 271 -12.49 -7.47 16.99
C GLY A 271 -14.00 -7.18 17.15
N GLY A 272 -14.49 -6.95 18.37
CA GLY A 272 -15.91 -6.65 18.62
C GLY A 272 -16.89 -7.81 18.40
N VAL A 273 -16.38 -8.98 18.06
CA VAL A 273 -17.19 -10.15 17.67
C VAL A 273 -17.71 -10.92 18.89
N LEU A 274 -17.06 -10.80 20.05
CA LEU A 274 -17.51 -11.42 21.31
C LEU A 274 -18.48 -10.54 22.12
N ALA A 275 -18.58 -9.25 21.82
CA ALA A 275 -19.43 -8.33 22.58
C ALA A 275 -20.94 -8.49 22.29
N THR A 276 -21.30 -9.06 21.13
CA THR A 276 -22.71 -9.16 20.69
C THR A 276 -23.38 -10.49 21.00
N THR A 277 -22.68 -11.46 21.58
CA THR A 277 -23.23 -12.78 21.91
C THR A 277 -23.28 -13.08 23.42
N LEU A 278 -23.00 -12.09 24.29
CA LEU A 278 -23.03 -12.23 25.74
C LEU A 278 -24.15 -11.40 26.42
N SER A 279 -25.06 -10.81 25.63
CA SER A 279 -26.29 -10.20 26.15
C SER A 279 -27.49 -11.11 25.98
#